data_392482e2bd1c5aa986a0b72c1ba6d280
#
_entry.id   392482e2bd1c5aa986a0b72c1ba6d280
#
_cell.length_a   1.000
_cell.length_b   1.000
_cell.length_c   1.000
_cell.angle_alpha   90.00
_cell.angle_beta   90.00
_cell.angle_gamma   90.00
#
_symmetry.space_group_name_H-M   'P 1'
#
loop_
_entity.id
_entity.type
_entity.pdbx_description
1 polymer ?
#
loop_
_entity_poly.entity_id
_entity_poly.type
_entity_poly.pdbx_seq_one_letter_code
_entity_poly.pdbx_strand_id
1 'polypeptide(L)'
;MSIEFTNDSPGVSDVPGFRVGAAGCDIRNKSTDRLDLTLVVADRPCAAAGVFTTNDVKAAPVRFCQQVLAVSADQIRGIVGNSGNANACTAAQGDADAVAMAKLSAAAVGAPDDAFLVCSTGRIGELLPMAKIAEGIKVSASRLSRDAAEGVRSANAILTSDTRPKSVTARFVWEGKTVTIAGIAKGAGMIEPNMATMLAFVCTDAAASPAELKTALKSASDQSFNCVSVDGDMSTNDTVLLLASAVSGVSVGASAPAGLRTLFQEALDKVCFALAEKIVGDGEKITKVVSVEIEGARTRADAEKIARAIGNSLLVKSSWYGEDPNWGRLADAAGYARTGLDEAKLDIYYDDIPAVLGGKPLPENKPQWKQVVKAARFAVRLNLNLGDAKFRLLAADLTDGYVNYNKSE
;
A
#
# COMPACT_ATOMS: atom_id res chain seq x y z
N MET A 1 -5.12 9.24 -24.98
CA MET A 1 -4.11 10.09 -24.32
C MET A 1 -3.19 9.16 -23.56
N SER A 2 -1.87 9.45 -23.50
CA SER A 2 -0.90 8.60 -22.80
C SER A 2 -0.69 9.11 -21.38
N ILE A 3 -0.51 8.17 -20.43
CA ILE A 3 -0.07 8.46 -19.08
C ILE A 3 1.44 8.27 -19.05
N GLU A 4 2.18 9.36 -18.80
CA GLU A 4 3.60 9.31 -18.47
C GLU A 4 3.75 8.76 -17.05
N PHE A 5 4.64 7.80 -16.85
CA PHE A 5 4.85 7.15 -15.56
C PHE A 5 6.32 7.08 -15.19
N THR A 6 6.66 7.53 -13.97
CA THR A 6 8.03 7.55 -13.45
C THR A 6 8.12 6.71 -12.18
N ASN A 7 8.93 5.65 -12.25
CA ASN A 7 9.33 4.89 -11.07
C ASN A 7 10.44 5.62 -10.29
N ASP A 8 10.51 5.38 -8.98
CA ASP A 8 11.55 5.94 -8.09
C ASP A 8 11.68 7.46 -8.25
N SER A 9 10.52 8.11 -8.38
CA SER A 9 10.38 9.56 -8.50
C SER A 9 10.59 10.25 -7.14
N PRO A 10 10.65 11.60 -7.08
CA PRO A 10 10.58 12.34 -5.83
C PRO A 10 9.29 12.13 -5.02
N GLY A 11 8.30 11.47 -5.60
CA GLY A 11 7.02 11.19 -4.95
C GLY A 11 6.18 12.44 -4.77
N VAL A 12 5.62 12.65 -3.58
CA VAL A 12 4.65 13.72 -3.30
C VAL A 12 5.20 15.13 -3.60
N SER A 13 6.51 15.37 -3.50
CA SER A 13 7.09 16.68 -3.83
C SER A 13 6.97 17.05 -5.32
N ASP A 14 6.70 16.08 -6.19
CA ASP A 14 6.42 16.30 -7.62
C ASP A 14 5.05 16.92 -7.89
N VAL A 15 4.14 16.90 -6.90
CA VAL A 15 2.76 17.33 -7.09
C VAL A 15 2.61 18.83 -6.79
N PRO A 16 2.18 19.64 -7.77
CA PRO A 16 1.91 21.06 -7.53
C PRO A 16 0.93 21.27 -6.38
N GLY A 17 1.22 22.26 -5.53
CA GLY A 17 0.41 22.58 -4.36
C GLY A 17 0.75 21.83 -3.10
N PHE A 18 1.79 20.94 -3.12
CA PHE A 18 2.30 20.26 -1.93
C PHE A 18 3.78 20.55 -1.68
N ARG A 19 4.16 20.55 -0.41
CA ARG A 19 5.53 20.59 0.09
C ARG A 19 5.72 19.47 1.09
N VAL A 20 6.94 18.95 1.18
CA VAL A 20 7.31 17.90 2.14
C VAL A 20 8.50 18.31 2.97
N GLY A 21 8.60 17.78 4.18
CA GLY A 21 9.76 17.98 5.04
C GLY A 21 9.94 16.78 5.96
N ALA A 22 11.19 16.36 6.20
CA ALA A 22 11.48 15.19 7.00
C ALA A 22 12.59 15.45 8.03
N ALA A 23 12.47 14.80 9.19
CA ALA A 23 13.41 14.87 10.31
C ALA A 23 13.72 13.48 10.87
N GLY A 24 14.89 13.34 11.48
CA GLY A 24 15.21 12.28 12.43
C GLY A 24 15.04 12.80 13.84
N CYS A 25 14.20 12.15 14.64
CA CYS A 25 13.95 12.49 16.04
C CYS A 25 14.19 11.31 16.99
N ASP A 26 14.76 10.23 16.48
CA ASP A 26 15.11 9.03 17.25
C ASP A 26 13.94 8.50 18.11
N ILE A 27 12.79 8.27 17.43
CA ILE A 27 11.56 7.79 18.07
C ILE A 27 11.78 6.42 18.74
N ARG A 28 12.68 5.58 18.18
CA ARG A 28 13.02 4.27 18.74
C ARG A 28 13.99 4.30 19.92
N ASN A 29 14.53 5.45 20.32
CA ASN A 29 15.57 5.59 21.35
C ASN A 29 16.82 4.73 21.07
N LYS A 30 17.25 4.64 19.81
CA LYS A 30 18.43 3.87 19.38
C LYS A 30 19.64 4.74 19.01
N SER A 31 19.54 6.06 19.20
CA SER A 31 20.57 7.07 18.87
C SER A 31 21.05 6.94 17.40
N THR A 32 20.11 6.83 16.46
CA THR A 32 20.40 6.70 15.04
C THR A 32 20.07 8.00 14.31
N ASP A 33 20.81 8.30 13.26
CA ASP A 33 20.55 9.43 12.34
C ASP A 33 19.41 9.11 11.34
N ARG A 34 18.63 8.08 11.57
CA ARG A 34 17.54 7.67 10.70
C ARG A 34 16.43 8.72 10.70
N LEU A 35 15.91 9.01 9.51
CA LEU A 35 14.68 9.78 9.37
C LEU A 35 13.51 8.93 9.88
N ASP A 36 12.66 9.52 10.71
CA ASP A 36 11.53 8.82 11.33
C ASP A 36 10.28 9.69 11.52
N LEU A 37 10.30 10.92 10.99
CA LEU A 37 9.14 11.80 10.95
C LEU A 37 9.09 12.60 9.66
N THR A 38 7.89 12.73 9.06
CA THR A 38 7.65 13.54 7.86
C THR A 38 6.37 14.35 7.96
N LEU A 39 6.37 15.52 7.32
CA LEU A 39 5.21 16.34 7.01
C LEU A 39 4.97 16.36 5.50
N VAL A 40 3.74 16.16 5.09
CA VAL A 40 3.22 16.47 3.75
C VAL A 40 2.24 17.61 3.91
N VAL A 41 2.49 18.76 3.30
CA VAL A 41 1.71 19.98 3.55
C VAL A 41 1.17 20.55 2.24
N ALA A 42 -0.13 20.74 2.18
CA ALA A 42 -0.80 21.47 1.11
C ALA A 42 -0.65 22.99 1.33
N ASP A 43 -0.43 23.76 0.28
CA ASP A 43 -0.29 25.22 0.36
C ASP A 43 -1.58 25.92 0.82
N ARG A 44 -2.73 25.29 0.57
CA ARG A 44 -4.08 25.73 0.97
C ARG A 44 -4.90 24.53 1.43
N PRO A 45 -6.07 24.73 2.08
CA PRO A 45 -6.98 23.62 2.37
C PRO A 45 -7.31 22.83 1.11
N CYS A 46 -7.31 21.51 1.21
CA CYS A 46 -7.53 20.60 0.10
C CYS A 46 -8.53 19.51 0.48
N ALA A 47 -9.14 18.90 -0.52
CA ALA A 47 -9.98 17.72 -0.34
C ALA A 47 -9.12 16.50 -0.07
N ALA A 48 -9.60 15.62 0.82
CA ALA A 48 -8.91 14.39 1.17
C ALA A 48 -9.88 13.20 1.28
N ALA A 49 -9.34 12.01 1.05
CA ALA A 49 -10.00 10.75 1.32
C ALA A 49 -9.00 9.76 1.94
N GLY A 50 -9.53 8.78 2.67
CA GLY A 50 -8.72 7.73 3.27
C GLY A 50 -9.39 6.37 3.16
N VAL A 51 -8.57 5.32 3.03
CA VAL A 51 -8.96 3.92 3.19
C VAL A 51 -8.10 3.35 4.32
N PHE A 52 -8.69 2.56 5.21
CA PHE A 52 -8.10 2.19 6.49
C PHE A 52 -8.26 0.71 6.76
N THR A 53 -7.40 0.16 7.63
CA THR A 53 -7.48 -1.21 8.10
C THR A 53 -8.87 -1.58 8.61
N THR A 54 -9.26 -2.81 8.31
CA THR A 54 -10.48 -3.44 8.85
C THR A 54 -10.23 -4.22 10.14
N ASN A 55 -8.98 -4.26 10.62
CA ASN A 55 -8.63 -4.88 11.90
C ASN A 55 -9.48 -4.28 13.04
N ASP A 56 -10.00 -5.10 13.93
CA ASP A 56 -10.75 -4.62 15.09
C ASP A 56 -9.88 -3.87 16.09
N VAL A 57 -8.58 -4.21 16.16
CA VAL A 57 -7.56 -3.52 16.96
C VAL A 57 -6.97 -2.36 16.14
N LYS A 58 -7.76 -1.29 15.94
CA LYS A 58 -7.31 -0.10 15.21
C LYS A 58 -6.40 0.77 16.08
N ALA A 59 -5.27 1.20 15.49
CA ALA A 59 -4.39 2.17 16.12
C ALA A 59 -5.08 3.54 16.31
N ALA A 60 -4.61 4.32 17.28
CA ALA A 60 -5.13 5.66 17.56
C ALA A 60 -5.10 6.60 16.33
N PRO A 61 -4.02 6.67 15.52
CA PRO A 61 -4.00 7.46 14.30
C PRO A 61 -5.10 7.10 13.30
N VAL A 62 -5.43 5.80 13.17
CA VAL A 62 -6.49 5.34 12.26
C VAL A 62 -7.85 5.87 12.70
N ARG A 63 -8.19 5.70 13.99
CA ARG A 63 -9.46 6.23 14.54
C ARG A 63 -9.53 7.74 14.40
N PHE A 64 -8.44 8.45 14.69
CA PHE A 64 -8.34 9.89 14.55
C PHE A 64 -8.58 10.35 13.10
N CYS A 65 -7.89 9.77 12.12
CA CYS A 65 -8.09 10.11 10.70
C CYS A 65 -9.52 9.86 10.23
N GLN A 66 -10.14 8.76 10.65
CA GLN A 66 -11.53 8.45 10.32
C GLN A 66 -12.48 9.53 10.84
N GLN A 67 -12.27 10.02 12.07
CA GLN A 67 -13.07 11.10 12.68
C GLN A 67 -12.88 12.42 11.95
N VAL A 68 -11.63 12.82 11.67
CA VAL A 68 -11.32 14.08 10.94
C VAL A 68 -11.94 14.05 9.54
N LEU A 69 -11.77 12.98 8.79
CA LEU A 69 -12.32 12.87 7.44
C LEU A 69 -13.85 12.77 7.41
N ALA A 70 -14.49 12.38 8.49
CA ALA A 70 -15.95 12.40 8.58
C ALA A 70 -16.53 13.83 8.71
N VAL A 71 -15.73 14.80 9.18
CA VAL A 71 -16.19 16.16 9.52
C VAL A 71 -15.56 17.22 8.60
N SER A 72 -14.26 17.12 8.31
CA SER A 72 -13.45 18.19 7.71
C SER A 72 -12.67 17.74 6.48
N ALA A 73 -13.17 16.76 5.72
CA ALA A 73 -12.42 16.15 4.60
C ALA A 73 -12.08 17.12 3.46
N ASP A 74 -12.69 18.29 3.37
CA ASP A 74 -12.42 19.36 2.40
C ASP A 74 -11.52 20.49 2.95
N GLN A 75 -11.09 20.39 4.23
CA GLN A 75 -10.30 21.40 4.93
C GLN A 75 -8.90 20.90 5.32
N ILE A 76 -8.46 19.81 4.74
CA ILE A 76 -7.17 19.20 5.12
C ILE A 76 -6.00 20.05 4.61
N ARG A 77 -5.02 20.27 5.50
CA ARG A 77 -3.77 21.00 5.20
C ARG A 77 -2.57 20.08 5.11
N GLY A 78 -2.66 18.84 5.61
CA GLY A 78 -1.53 17.94 5.48
C GLY A 78 -1.66 16.63 6.23
N ILE A 79 -0.54 15.91 6.17
CA ILE A 79 -0.32 14.64 6.86
C ILE A 79 0.95 14.78 7.71
N VAL A 80 0.90 14.32 8.96
CA VAL A 80 2.09 14.02 9.75
C VAL A 80 2.23 12.51 9.83
N GLY A 81 3.40 11.99 9.45
CA GLY A 81 3.70 10.57 9.51
C GLY A 81 4.95 10.29 10.33
N ASN A 82 4.90 9.28 11.22
CA ASN A 82 6.09 8.80 11.90
C ASN A 82 6.33 7.31 11.68
N SER A 83 7.61 6.92 11.73
CA SER A 83 8.03 5.52 11.83
C SER A 83 8.70 5.23 13.17
N GLY A 84 8.81 3.95 13.52
CA GLY A 84 9.45 3.50 14.76
C GLY A 84 8.50 3.17 15.91
N ASN A 85 7.33 3.79 15.96
CA ASN A 85 6.28 3.52 16.94
C ASN A 85 4.90 3.61 16.25
N ALA A 86 4.07 2.60 16.45
CA ALA A 86 2.76 2.47 15.78
C ALA A 86 1.64 3.26 16.46
N ASN A 87 1.82 3.70 17.69
CA ASN A 87 0.76 4.25 18.53
C ASN A 87 -0.51 3.36 18.54
N ALA A 88 -0.30 2.07 18.65
CA ALA A 88 -1.33 1.04 18.69
C ALA A 88 -1.31 0.31 20.04
N CYS A 89 -2.47 -0.10 20.54
CA CYS A 89 -2.65 -0.68 21.87
C CYS A 89 -2.15 0.25 23.01
N THR A 90 -2.35 1.54 22.86
CA THR A 90 -1.86 2.60 23.78
C THR A 90 -2.99 3.28 24.56
N ALA A 91 -4.20 2.73 24.47
CA ALA A 91 -5.41 3.20 25.16
C ALA A 91 -5.65 4.73 24.96
N ALA A 92 -6.26 5.39 25.94
CA ALA A 92 -6.61 6.81 25.88
C ALA A 92 -5.39 7.74 25.68
N GLN A 93 -4.22 7.36 26.18
CA GLN A 93 -3.02 8.16 25.97
C GLN A 93 -2.63 8.22 24.49
N GLY A 94 -2.73 7.10 23.78
CA GLY A 94 -2.45 7.09 22.34
C GLY A 94 -3.42 7.94 21.52
N ASP A 95 -4.70 7.98 21.90
CA ASP A 95 -5.67 8.87 21.27
C ASP A 95 -5.32 10.35 21.52
N ALA A 96 -4.94 10.70 22.76
CA ALA A 96 -4.45 12.05 23.11
C ALA A 96 -3.19 12.43 22.33
N ASP A 97 -2.25 11.49 22.16
CA ASP A 97 -0.99 11.70 21.42
C ASP A 97 -1.26 11.93 19.93
N ALA A 98 -2.19 11.20 19.31
CA ALA A 98 -2.59 11.42 17.92
C ALA A 98 -3.18 12.83 17.71
N VAL A 99 -4.07 13.27 18.60
CA VAL A 99 -4.62 14.64 18.60
C VAL A 99 -3.49 15.67 18.77
N ALA A 100 -2.56 15.44 19.70
CA ALA A 100 -1.44 16.34 19.93
C ALA A 100 -0.51 16.46 18.72
N MET A 101 -0.22 15.35 18.03
CA MET A 101 0.56 15.35 16.78
C MET A 101 -0.10 16.23 15.71
N ALA A 102 -1.41 16.09 15.51
CA ALA A 102 -2.16 16.89 14.53
C ALA A 102 -2.07 18.39 14.86
N LYS A 103 -2.34 18.77 16.12
CA LYS A 103 -2.29 20.16 16.58
C LYS A 103 -0.89 20.78 16.48
N LEU A 104 0.15 20.06 16.89
CA LEU A 104 1.53 20.51 16.74
C LEU A 104 1.91 20.74 15.27
N SER A 105 1.48 19.85 14.37
CA SER A 105 1.72 19.98 12.94
C SER A 105 0.97 21.17 12.34
N ALA A 106 -0.29 21.36 12.72
CA ALA A 106 -1.11 22.49 12.31
C ALA A 106 -0.49 23.83 12.76
N ALA A 107 -0.11 23.92 14.02
CA ALA A 107 0.55 25.10 14.58
C ALA A 107 1.88 25.42 13.87
N ALA A 108 2.68 24.42 13.55
CA ALA A 108 3.97 24.58 12.88
C ALA A 108 3.86 25.19 11.46
N VAL A 109 2.69 25.10 10.82
CA VAL A 109 2.45 25.64 9.46
C VAL A 109 1.34 26.72 9.44
N GLY A 110 0.84 27.16 10.58
CA GLY A 110 -0.21 28.17 10.69
C GLY A 110 -1.56 27.70 10.14
N ALA A 111 -1.93 26.45 10.36
CA ALA A 111 -3.19 25.84 9.95
C ALA A 111 -4.14 25.65 11.15
N PRO A 112 -5.47 25.45 10.94
CA PRO A 112 -6.39 25.05 11.99
C PRO A 112 -6.03 23.71 12.65
N ASP A 113 -6.37 23.53 13.92
CA ASP A 113 -5.99 22.37 14.76
C ASP A 113 -6.47 21.01 14.19
N ASP A 114 -7.58 21.01 13.46
CA ASP A 114 -8.23 19.83 12.88
C ASP A 114 -7.86 19.59 11.41
N ALA A 115 -6.88 20.33 10.88
CA ALA A 115 -6.52 20.29 9.47
C ALA A 115 -5.45 19.25 9.10
N PHE A 116 -4.96 18.44 10.04
CA PHE A 116 -3.93 17.44 9.77
C PHE A 116 -4.42 16.02 10.02
N LEU A 117 -4.03 15.12 9.12
CA LEU A 117 -4.16 13.67 9.28
C LEU A 117 -2.88 13.13 9.92
N VAL A 118 -3.00 12.07 10.72
CA VAL A 118 -1.91 11.47 11.47
C VAL A 118 -1.70 10.01 11.06
N CYS A 119 -0.47 9.63 10.78
CA CYS A 119 -0.10 8.24 10.48
C CYS A 119 1.11 7.82 11.30
N SER A 120 1.06 6.64 11.89
CA SER A 120 2.16 6.07 12.67
C SER A 120 2.42 4.63 12.21
N THR A 121 3.66 4.18 12.30
CA THR A 121 4.05 2.80 12.01
C THR A 121 5.27 2.40 12.83
N GLY A 122 5.38 1.13 13.22
CA GLY A 122 6.48 0.58 14.00
C GLY A 122 5.99 -0.31 15.13
N ARG A 123 6.61 -0.23 16.30
CA ARG A 123 6.29 -1.09 17.45
C ARG A 123 4.90 -0.80 18.01
N ILE A 124 4.21 -1.88 18.39
CA ILE A 124 2.91 -1.86 19.05
C ILE A 124 3.12 -1.91 20.56
N GLY A 125 2.25 -1.22 21.32
CA GLY A 125 2.22 -1.29 22.79
C GLY A 125 3.15 -0.31 23.53
N GLU A 126 3.84 0.56 22.79
CA GLU A 126 4.70 1.61 23.37
C GLU A 126 4.04 3.00 23.21
N LEU A 127 4.15 3.85 24.22
CA LEU A 127 3.71 5.25 24.13
C LEU A 127 4.66 6.05 23.22
N LEU A 128 4.12 7.03 22.51
CA LEU A 128 4.92 7.93 21.69
C LEU A 128 5.82 8.84 22.55
N PRO A 129 7.09 9.04 22.18
CA PRO A 129 7.97 10.00 22.84
C PRO A 129 7.63 11.43 22.39
N MET A 130 6.52 11.98 22.87
CA MET A 130 5.91 13.22 22.39
C MET A 130 6.83 14.44 22.39
N ALA A 131 7.79 14.53 23.32
CA ALA A 131 8.79 15.60 23.29
C ALA A 131 9.68 15.53 22.03
N LYS A 132 10.12 14.33 21.62
CA LYS A 132 10.89 14.11 20.40
C LYS A 132 10.04 14.35 19.15
N ILE A 133 8.78 13.91 19.17
CA ILE A 133 7.81 14.15 18.09
C ILE A 133 7.62 15.65 17.86
N ALA A 134 7.42 16.42 18.93
CA ALA A 134 7.22 17.88 18.85
C ALA A 134 8.44 18.58 18.23
N GLU A 135 9.65 18.20 18.59
CA GLU A 135 10.86 18.75 18.00
C GLU A 135 11.02 18.32 16.53
N GLY A 136 10.76 17.03 16.22
CA GLY A 136 10.78 16.52 14.85
C GLY A 136 9.80 17.24 13.94
N ILE A 137 8.59 17.57 14.42
CA ILE A 137 7.60 18.36 13.68
C ILE A 137 8.16 19.75 13.34
N LYS A 138 8.78 20.46 14.30
CA LYS A 138 9.38 21.78 14.07
C LYS A 138 10.49 21.71 13.02
N VAL A 139 11.38 20.73 13.13
CA VAL A 139 12.48 20.52 12.17
C VAL A 139 11.90 20.20 10.79
N SER A 140 10.94 19.30 10.68
CA SER A 140 10.29 18.97 9.40
C SER A 140 9.59 20.18 8.79
N ALA A 141 8.90 21.01 9.60
CA ALA A 141 8.25 22.23 9.13
C ALA A 141 9.26 23.26 8.58
N SER A 142 10.42 23.41 9.21
CA SER A 142 11.48 24.32 8.75
C SER A 142 12.14 23.86 7.42
N ARG A 143 11.97 22.59 7.06
CA ARG A 143 12.53 21.98 5.84
C ARG A 143 11.52 21.86 4.69
N LEU A 144 10.28 22.32 4.88
CA LEU A 144 9.23 22.19 3.86
C LEU A 144 9.67 22.74 2.49
N SER A 145 9.79 21.84 1.53
CA SER A 145 10.27 22.14 0.16
C SER A 145 9.53 21.27 -0.87
N ARG A 146 9.66 21.67 -2.15
CA ARG A 146 9.29 20.85 -3.31
C ARG A 146 10.50 20.19 -3.96
N ASP A 147 11.67 20.30 -3.36
CA ASP A 147 12.90 19.74 -3.92
C ASP A 147 12.84 18.21 -3.94
N ALA A 148 13.31 17.61 -5.01
CA ALA A 148 13.38 16.17 -5.18
C ALA A 148 14.10 15.46 -4.02
N ALA A 149 15.17 16.08 -3.51
CA ALA A 149 15.92 15.53 -2.38
C ALA A 149 15.08 15.44 -1.10
N GLU A 150 14.23 16.44 -0.82
CA GLU A 150 13.34 16.40 0.35
C GLU A 150 12.17 15.41 0.13
N GLY A 151 11.72 15.23 -1.13
CA GLY A 151 10.78 14.16 -1.50
C GLY A 151 11.30 12.77 -1.15
N VAL A 152 12.55 12.49 -1.53
CA VAL A 152 13.23 11.23 -1.19
C VAL A 152 13.40 11.08 0.33
N ARG A 153 13.77 12.15 1.04
CA ARG A 153 13.86 12.13 2.52
C ARG A 153 12.51 11.82 3.17
N SER A 154 11.42 12.41 2.66
CA SER A 154 10.06 12.15 3.13
C SER A 154 9.67 10.68 2.97
N ALA A 155 9.96 10.07 1.81
CA ALA A 155 9.73 8.66 1.57
C ALA A 155 10.56 7.75 2.51
N ASN A 156 11.78 8.14 2.85
CA ASN A 156 12.63 7.41 3.81
C ASN A 156 12.13 7.52 5.25
N ALA A 157 11.49 8.62 5.63
CA ALA A 157 11.07 8.87 7.01
C ALA A 157 9.91 7.99 7.49
N ILE A 158 9.19 7.35 6.58
CA ILE A 158 8.09 6.43 6.93
C ILE A 158 8.49 4.94 6.94
N LEU A 159 9.73 4.61 6.62
CA LEU A 159 10.21 3.22 6.54
C LEU A 159 10.36 2.59 7.92
N THR A 160 10.16 1.27 8.01
CA THR A 160 10.43 0.47 9.21
C THR A 160 11.47 -0.61 8.93
N SER A 161 11.05 -1.80 8.54
CA SER A 161 11.90 -2.92 8.07
C SER A 161 12.18 -2.86 6.56
N ASP A 162 11.58 -1.91 5.87
CA ASP A 162 11.80 -1.67 4.45
C ASP A 162 13.29 -1.46 4.12
N THR A 163 13.75 -2.00 3.00
CA THR A 163 15.15 -1.85 2.55
C THR A 163 15.35 -0.63 1.64
N ARG A 164 14.28 -0.09 1.08
CA ARG A 164 14.31 1.04 0.13
C ARG A 164 13.03 1.87 0.18
N PRO A 165 13.09 3.19 -0.13
CA PRO A 165 11.90 4.02 -0.28
C PRO A 165 11.08 3.57 -1.50
N LYS A 166 9.76 3.78 -1.42
CA LYS A 166 8.81 3.43 -2.48
C LYS A 166 8.08 4.69 -2.88
N SER A 167 8.34 5.14 -4.10
CA SER A 167 7.74 6.36 -4.66
C SER A 167 7.50 6.22 -6.15
N VAL A 168 6.45 6.86 -6.65
CA VAL A 168 6.07 6.87 -8.06
C VAL A 168 5.32 8.15 -8.42
N THR A 169 5.39 8.56 -9.69
CA THR A 169 4.63 9.68 -10.24
C THR A 169 3.99 9.28 -11.57
N ALA A 170 2.73 9.64 -11.76
CA ALA A 170 2.01 9.57 -13.03
C ALA A 170 1.59 10.97 -13.47
N ARG A 171 1.69 11.27 -14.76
CA ARG A 171 1.23 12.53 -15.36
C ARG A 171 0.44 12.26 -16.62
N PHE A 172 -0.56 13.09 -16.87
CA PHE A 172 -1.26 13.11 -18.15
C PHE A 172 -1.65 14.55 -18.50
N VAL A 173 -1.90 14.81 -19.78
CA VAL A 173 -2.32 16.12 -20.27
C VAL A 173 -3.78 16.06 -20.68
N TRP A 174 -4.58 17.02 -20.21
CA TRP A 174 -5.96 17.24 -20.61
C TRP A 174 -6.17 18.71 -21.00
N GLU A 175 -6.58 18.95 -22.25
CA GLU A 175 -6.82 20.31 -22.79
C GLU A 175 -5.65 21.28 -22.50
N GLY A 176 -4.42 20.79 -22.70
CA GLY A 176 -3.20 21.59 -22.52
C GLY A 176 -2.77 21.78 -21.06
N LYS A 177 -3.49 21.23 -20.08
CA LYS A 177 -3.12 21.26 -18.66
C LYS A 177 -2.59 19.91 -18.21
N THR A 178 -1.48 19.91 -17.49
CA THR A 178 -0.92 18.70 -16.87
C THR A 178 -1.62 18.40 -15.56
N VAL A 179 -2.01 17.15 -15.36
CA VAL A 179 -2.45 16.60 -14.08
C VAL A 179 -1.38 15.64 -13.59
N THR A 180 -0.98 15.80 -12.34
CA THR A 180 0.01 14.99 -11.66
C THR A 180 -0.62 14.21 -10.53
N ILE A 181 -0.31 12.92 -10.43
CA ILE A 181 -0.62 12.06 -9.31
C ILE A 181 0.69 11.41 -8.86
N ALA A 182 1.08 11.58 -7.61
CA ALA A 182 2.27 10.94 -7.09
C ALA A 182 2.04 10.40 -5.68
N GLY A 183 2.80 9.38 -5.32
CA GLY A 183 2.69 8.78 -4.01
C GLY A 183 4.00 8.25 -3.48
N ILE A 184 4.06 8.16 -2.16
CA ILE A 184 5.07 7.43 -1.39
C ILE A 184 4.38 6.36 -0.56
N ALA A 185 5.06 5.23 -0.35
CA ALA A 185 4.54 4.15 0.48
C ALA A 185 5.65 3.47 1.29
N LYS A 186 5.23 2.77 2.34
CA LYS A 186 6.07 1.85 3.12
C LYS A 186 5.31 0.56 3.39
N GLY A 187 6.07 -0.50 3.58
CA GLY A 187 5.61 -1.83 3.98
C GLY A 187 6.58 -2.90 3.52
N ALA A 188 6.87 -3.86 4.40
CA ALA A 188 7.74 -5.00 4.15
C ALA A 188 7.32 -6.25 4.94
N GLY A 189 6.84 -6.12 6.17
CA GLY A 189 6.25 -7.18 6.99
C GLY A 189 4.90 -6.81 7.55
N MET A 190 4.15 -7.80 8.04
CA MET A 190 2.75 -7.72 8.47
C MET A 190 1.87 -7.23 7.30
N ILE A 191 2.00 -7.90 6.12
CA ILE A 191 1.32 -7.51 4.87
C ILE A 191 0.31 -8.58 4.45
N GLU A 192 -0.97 -8.38 4.78
CA GLU A 192 -2.13 -9.11 4.25
C GLU A 192 -3.31 -8.16 4.04
N PRO A 193 -3.88 -8.07 2.84
CA PRO A 193 -4.99 -7.13 2.59
C PRO A 193 -6.35 -7.62 3.11
N ASN A 194 -6.97 -6.86 3.68
CA ASN A 194 -8.08 -5.94 3.78
C ASN A 194 -7.55 -4.62 4.35
N MET A 195 -6.56 -4.03 3.67
CA MET A 195 -5.65 -2.97 4.10
C MET A 195 -4.52 -3.50 5.01
N ALA A 196 -3.35 -3.83 4.43
CA ALA A 196 -2.18 -4.42 5.08
C ALA A 196 -1.29 -3.39 5.79
N THR A 197 -0.27 -3.81 6.60
CA THR A 197 0.70 -2.92 7.30
C THR A 197 1.46 -2.05 6.32
N MET A 198 0.73 -1.08 5.81
CA MET A 198 1.28 -0.10 4.90
C MET A 198 0.79 1.28 5.26
N LEU A 199 1.63 2.24 4.98
CA LEU A 199 1.22 3.62 4.84
C LEU A 199 1.46 4.03 3.39
N ALA A 200 0.46 4.64 2.77
CA ALA A 200 0.63 5.29 1.47
C ALA A 200 0.03 6.69 1.50
N PHE A 201 0.83 7.66 1.11
CA PHE A 201 0.42 9.04 0.94
C PHE A 201 0.44 9.34 -0.54
N VAL A 202 -0.74 9.56 -1.11
CA VAL A 202 -0.94 9.88 -2.52
C VAL A 202 -1.47 11.31 -2.60
N CYS A 203 -0.90 12.10 -3.48
CA CYS A 203 -1.33 13.46 -3.74
C CYS A 203 -1.61 13.67 -5.22
N THR A 204 -2.53 14.58 -5.52
CA THR A 204 -2.81 15.05 -6.89
C THR A 204 -3.08 16.56 -6.92
N ASP A 205 -2.77 17.18 -8.03
CA ASP A 205 -3.12 18.57 -8.29
C ASP A 205 -4.50 18.73 -9.01
N ALA A 206 -5.20 17.64 -9.30
CA ALA A 206 -6.56 17.67 -9.80
C ALA A 206 -7.55 18.20 -8.74
N ALA A 207 -8.69 18.70 -9.21
CA ALA A 207 -9.82 19.10 -8.36
C ALA A 207 -10.87 17.98 -8.30
N ALA A 208 -11.24 17.56 -7.10
CA ALA A 208 -12.34 16.63 -6.84
C ALA A 208 -12.89 16.87 -5.43
N SER A 209 -14.13 16.50 -5.20
CA SER A 209 -14.73 16.49 -3.86
C SER A 209 -14.22 15.30 -3.03
N PRO A 210 -14.30 15.36 -1.69
CA PRO A 210 -13.93 14.23 -0.82
C PRO A 210 -14.65 12.92 -1.17
N ALA A 211 -15.92 12.98 -1.54
CA ALA A 211 -16.72 11.81 -1.92
C ALA A 211 -16.22 11.16 -3.22
N GLU A 212 -15.85 11.96 -4.20
CA GLU A 212 -15.29 11.50 -5.47
C GLU A 212 -13.89 10.89 -5.26
N LEU A 213 -13.04 11.54 -4.45
CA LEU A 213 -11.74 11.01 -4.07
C LEU A 213 -11.88 9.67 -3.33
N LYS A 214 -12.85 9.55 -2.42
CA LYS A 214 -13.11 8.32 -1.69
C LYS A 214 -13.49 7.18 -2.63
N THR A 215 -14.35 7.45 -3.62
CA THR A 215 -14.76 6.46 -4.62
C THR A 215 -13.58 6.01 -5.48
N ALA A 216 -12.80 6.97 -5.99
CA ALA A 216 -11.64 6.68 -6.83
C ALA A 216 -10.55 5.92 -6.05
N LEU A 217 -10.24 6.36 -4.83
CA LEU A 217 -9.24 5.70 -3.97
C LEU A 217 -9.65 4.29 -3.59
N LYS A 218 -10.94 4.08 -3.25
CA LYS A 218 -11.44 2.74 -2.95
C LYS A 218 -11.27 1.81 -4.14
N SER A 219 -11.66 2.25 -5.34
CA SER A 219 -11.50 1.46 -6.58
C SER A 219 -10.02 1.11 -6.83
N ALA A 220 -9.12 2.08 -6.72
CA ALA A 220 -7.69 1.86 -6.90
C ALA A 220 -7.11 0.90 -5.83
N SER A 221 -7.51 1.05 -4.56
CA SER A 221 -7.05 0.19 -3.47
C SER A 221 -7.53 -1.26 -3.62
N ASP A 222 -8.77 -1.47 -4.08
CA ASP A 222 -9.36 -2.81 -4.29
C ASP A 222 -8.67 -3.59 -5.42
N GLN A 223 -7.90 -2.92 -6.29
CA GLN A 223 -7.15 -3.52 -7.40
C GLN A 223 -5.63 -3.50 -7.20
N SER A 224 -5.15 -2.91 -6.11
CA SER A 224 -3.72 -2.74 -5.81
C SER A 224 -3.37 -3.23 -4.41
N PHE A 225 -3.46 -2.35 -3.42
CA PHE A 225 -3.10 -2.64 -2.04
C PHE A 225 -3.88 -3.82 -1.44
N ASN A 226 -5.14 -4.03 -1.83
CA ASN A 226 -5.93 -5.19 -1.42
C ASN A 226 -5.63 -6.47 -2.22
N CYS A 227 -4.65 -6.47 -3.09
CA CYS A 227 -4.25 -7.60 -3.92
C CYS A 227 -2.79 -8.02 -3.69
N VAL A 228 -2.27 -7.84 -2.46
CA VAL A 228 -0.90 -8.23 -2.10
C VAL A 228 -0.88 -9.02 -0.79
N SER A 229 0.11 -9.89 -0.58
CA SER A 229 0.38 -10.57 0.69
C SER A 229 1.86 -10.89 0.82
N VAL A 230 2.46 -10.61 1.98
CA VAL A 230 3.82 -11.05 2.32
C VAL A 230 3.77 -12.22 3.31
N ASP A 231 3.05 -12.08 4.41
CA ASP A 231 3.05 -13.02 5.54
C ASP A 231 1.65 -13.41 6.05
N GLY A 232 0.60 -12.85 5.47
CA GLY A 232 -0.77 -13.18 5.85
C GLY A 232 -1.27 -12.44 7.08
N ASP A 233 -0.51 -11.45 7.60
CA ASP A 233 -0.86 -10.72 8.81
C ASP A 233 -1.40 -9.32 8.51
N MET A 234 -2.55 -8.98 9.13
CA MET A 234 -3.22 -7.69 8.98
C MET A 234 -2.80 -6.72 10.09
N SER A 235 -2.36 -5.52 9.71
CA SER A 235 -1.92 -4.50 10.66
C SER A 235 -3.06 -3.76 11.36
N THR A 236 -2.69 -3.15 12.47
CA THR A 236 -3.50 -2.19 13.23
C THR A 236 -3.51 -0.77 12.64
N ASN A 237 -2.59 -0.46 11.70
CA ASN A 237 -2.27 0.93 11.28
C ASN A 237 -2.52 1.24 9.82
N ASP A 238 -2.92 0.26 8.99
CA ASP A 238 -2.99 0.46 7.54
C ASP A 238 -3.80 1.66 7.14
N THR A 239 -3.17 2.49 6.32
CA THR A 239 -3.76 3.75 5.89
C THR A 239 -3.26 4.12 4.50
N VAL A 240 -4.20 4.33 3.57
CA VAL A 240 -3.95 5.03 2.30
C VAL A 240 -4.69 6.35 2.32
N LEU A 241 -3.97 7.45 2.16
CA LEU A 241 -4.53 8.79 2.09
C LEU A 241 -4.35 9.35 0.68
N LEU A 242 -5.39 10.00 0.15
CA LEU A 242 -5.36 10.74 -1.12
C LEU A 242 -5.78 12.19 -0.85
N LEU A 243 -4.88 13.13 -1.17
CA LEU A 243 -5.10 14.57 -1.03
C LEU A 243 -5.09 15.23 -2.42
N ALA A 244 -6.01 16.17 -2.65
CA ALA A 244 -6.18 16.86 -3.93
C ALA A 244 -6.10 18.38 -3.76
N SER A 245 -5.00 19.00 -4.27
CA SER A 245 -4.74 20.45 -4.12
C SER A 245 -5.53 21.35 -5.04
N ALA A 246 -6.12 20.80 -6.12
CA ALA A 246 -6.84 21.51 -7.15
C ALA A 246 -6.01 22.57 -7.93
N VAL A 247 -4.68 22.54 -7.85
CA VAL A 247 -3.78 23.55 -8.45
C VAL A 247 -3.76 23.49 -9.98
N SER A 248 -3.93 22.29 -10.59
CA SER A 248 -3.99 22.14 -12.05
C SER A 248 -5.20 22.86 -12.69
N GLY A 249 -6.24 23.14 -11.89
CA GLY A 249 -7.52 23.67 -12.38
C GLY A 249 -8.27 22.69 -13.30
N VAL A 250 -7.93 21.39 -13.25
CA VAL A 250 -8.64 20.30 -13.95
C VAL A 250 -9.53 19.58 -12.94
N SER A 251 -10.85 19.69 -13.15
CA SER A 251 -11.84 18.98 -12.32
C SER A 251 -12.07 17.57 -12.86
N VAL A 252 -11.90 16.56 -12.02
CA VAL A 252 -12.07 15.13 -12.35
C VAL A 252 -13.32 14.52 -11.70
N GLY A 253 -14.18 15.35 -11.11
CA GLY A 253 -15.40 14.95 -10.43
C GLY A 253 -16.52 14.46 -11.37
N ALA A 254 -17.70 14.21 -10.81
CA ALA A 254 -18.84 13.60 -11.51
C ALA A 254 -19.29 14.38 -12.77
N SER A 255 -19.13 15.71 -12.77
CA SER A 255 -19.46 16.57 -13.91
C SER A 255 -18.40 16.61 -15.01
N ALA A 256 -17.22 16.04 -14.78
CA ALA A 256 -16.14 16.00 -15.76
C ALA A 256 -16.48 15.04 -16.93
N PRO A 257 -15.92 15.28 -18.14
CA PRO A 257 -16.05 14.36 -19.26
C PRO A 257 -15.66 12.92 -18.89
N ALA A 258 -16.41 11.93 -19.39
CA ALA A 258 -16.17 10.52 -19.05
C ALA A 258 -14.71 10.09 -19.35
N GLY A 259 -14.15 10.54 -20.50
CA GLY A 259 -12.76 10.23 -20.85
C GLY A 259 -11.73 10.79 -19.87
N LEU A 260 -11.98 11.98 -19.28
CA LEU A 260 -11.11 12.54 -18.25
C LEU A 260 -11.18 11.72 -16.95
N ARG A 261 -12.40 11.35 -16.53
CA ARG A 261 -12.60 10.53 -15.32
C ARG A 261 -11.91 9.16 -15.45
N THR A 262 -12.05 8.52 -16.61
CA THR A 262 -11.37 7.25 -16.90
C THR A 262 -9.84 7.43 -16.85
N LEU A 263 -9.32 8.47 -17.49
CA LEU A 263 -7.87 8.74 -17.52
C LEU A 263 -7.30 9.03 -16.13
N PHE A 264 -8.02 9.79 -15.30
CA PHE A 264 -7.65 10.04 -13.91
C PHE A 264 -7.63 8.73 -13.09
N GLN A 265 -8.70 7.92 -13.22
CA GLN A 265 -8.76 6.62 -12.51
C GLN A 265 -7.62 5.69 -12.95
N GLU A 266 -7.36 5.57 -14.24
CA GLU A 266 -6.25 4.77 -14.77
C GLU A 266 -4.89 5.24 -14.25
N ALA A 267 -4.67 6.55 -14.13
CA ALA A 267 -3.44 7.10 -13.59
C ALA A 267 -3.31 6.82 -12.08
N LEU A 268 -4.40 6.95 -11.32
CA LEU A 268 -4.45 6.62 -9.89
C LEU A 268 -4.23 5.12 -9.66
N ASP A 269 -4.88 4.27 -10.46
CA ASP A 269 -4.72 2.81 -10.40
C ASP A 269 -3.26 2.39 -10.65
N LYS A 270 -2.60 3.00 -11.64
CA LYS A 270 -1.17 2.76 -11.93
C LYS A 270 -0.28 3.17 -10.76
N VAL A 271 -0.52 4.33 -10.14
CA VAL A 271 0.23 4.80 -8.96
C VAL A 271 0.05 3.83 -7.79
N CYS A 272 -1.18 3.49 -7.45
CA CYS A 272 -1.49 2.59 -6.33
C CYS A 272 -0.94 1.18 -6.58
N PHE A 273 -1.08 0.65 -7.81
CA PHE A 273 -0.59 -0.67 -8.16
C PHE A 273 0.95 -0.75 -8.09
N ALA A 274 1.66 0.24 -8.62
CA ALA A 274 3.12 0.26 -8.58
C ALA A 274 3.66 0.39 -7.15
N LEU A 275 3.00 1.17 -6.27
CA LEU A 275 3.34 1.23 -4.86
C LEU A 275 3.11 -0.11 -4.15
N ALA A 276 1.98 -0.78 -4.41
CA ALA A 276 1.67 -2.09 -3.86
C ALA A 276 2.68 -3.16 -4.32
N GLU A 277 3.05 -3.15 -5.61
CA GLU A 277 4.07 -4.04 -6.16
C GLU A 277 5.45 -3.81 -5.53
N LYS A 278 5.83 -2.55 -5.28
CA LYS A 278 7.06 -2.21 -4.56
C LYS A 278 7.05 -2.68 -3.10
N ILE A 279 5.89 -2.66 -2.43
CA ILE A 279 5.72 -3.19 -1.07
C ILE A 279 6.02 -4.68 -1.03
N VAL A 280 5.34 -5.47 -1.87
CA VAL A 280 5.59 -6.92 -1.92
C VAL A 280 7.01 -7.23 -2.36
N GLY A 281 7.53 -6.50 -3.35
CA GLY A 281 8.88 -6.69 -3.88
C GLY A 281 10.01 -6.30 -2.90
N ASP A 282 9.67 -5.72 -1.75
CA ASP A 282 10.57 -5.38 -0.64
C ASP A 282 10.17 -6.09 0.66
N GLY A 283 9.39 -7.18 0.56
CA GLY A 283 8.98 -7.99 1.70
C GLY A 283 10.19 -8.47 2.52
N GLU A 284 9.98 -8.66 3.82
CA GLU A 284 11.05 -9.03 4.76
C GLU A 284 11.75 -10.32 4.34
N LYS A 285 13.02 -10.19 3.85
CA LYS A 285 13.89 -11.30 3.45
C LYS A 285 13.28 -12.25 2.40
N ILE A 286 12.33 -11.80 1.60
CA ILE A 286 11.79 -12.58 0.49
C ILE A 286 12.84 -12.76 -0.62
N THR A 287 12.68 -13.80 -1.42
CA THR A 287 13.47 -14.03 -2.63
C THR A 287 12.63 -14.05 -3.89
N LYS A 288 11.31 -14.24 -3.76
CA LYS A 288 10.40 -14.37 -4.89
C LYS A 288 9.10 -13.59 -4.67
N VAL A 289 8.61 -12.99 -5.75
CA VAL A 289 7.25 -12.44 -5.85
C VAL A 289 6.47 -13.28 -6.85
N VAL A 290 5.36 -13.86 -6.41
CA VAL A 290 4.55 -14.76 -7.21
C VAL A 290 3.18 -14.15 -7.48
N SER A 291 2.81 -14.04 -8.75
CA SER A 291 1.44 -13.68 -9.15
C SER A 291 0.56 -14.93 -9.04
N VAL A 292 -0.36 -14.94 -8.08
CA VAL A 292 -1.38 -15.99 -7.96
C VAL A 292 -2.63 -15.52 -8.68
N GLU A 293 -2.93 -16.14 -9.81
CA GLU A 293 -4.00 -15.74 -10.72
C GLU A 293 -5.11 -16.81 -10.72
N ILE A 294 -6.29 -16.44 -10.30
CA ILE A 294 -7.47 -17.32 -10.31
C ILE A 294 -8.42 -16.81 -11.37
N GLU A 295 -8.80 -17.70 -12.28
CA GLU A 295 -9.71 -17.45 -13.40
C GLU A 295 -10.85 -18.47 -13.37
N GLY A 296 -11.92 -18.17 -14.11
CA GLY A 296 -13.03 -19.10 -14.28
C GLY A 296 -13.81 -19.41 -13.00
N ALA A 297 -13.76 -18.55 -11.98
CA ALA A 297 -14.52 -18.70 -10.75
C ALA A 297 -16.00 -18.29 -10.92
N ARG A 298 -16.91 -18.79 -10.08
CA ARG A 298 -18.31 -18.38 -10.07
C ARG A 298 -18.48 -16.92 -9.65
N THR A 299 -17.70 -16.48 -8.65
CA THR A 299 -17.73 -15.12 -8.13
C THR A 299 -16.31 -14.61 -7.90
N ARG A 300 -16.14 -13.25 -7.91
CA ARG A 300 -14.87 -12.62 -7.52
C ARG A 300 -14.46 -13.00 -6.09
N ALA A 301 -15.42 -13.12 -5.17
CA ALA A 301 -15.15 -13.52 -3.78
C ALA A 301 -14.60 -14.95 -3.68
N ASP A 302 -15.08 -15.88 -4.50
CA ASP A 302 -14.52 -17.24 -4.57
C ASP A 302 -13.10 -17.22 -5.12
N ALA A 303 -12.84 -16.45 -6.19
CA ALA A 303 -11.51 -16.30 -6.76
C ALA A 303 -10.54 -15.71 -5.74
N GLU A 304 -10.94 -14.65 -5.04
CA GLU A 304 -10.14 -14.03 -3.99
C GLU A 304 -9.81 -14.99 -2.85
N LYS A 305 -10.82 -15.74 -2.37
CA LYS A 305 -10.64 -16.70 -1.28
C LYS A 305 -9.65 -17.80 -1.64
N ILE A 306 -9.68 -18.28 -2.88
CA ILE A 306 -8.70 -19.27 -3.37
C ILE A 306 -7.31 -18.64 -3.50
N ALA A 307 -7.19 -17.45 -4.08
CA ALA A 307 -5.91 -16.78 -4.24
C ALA A 307 -5.22 -16.55 -2.90
N ARG A 308 -5.97 -16.12 -1.87
CA ARG A 308 -5.45 -15.94 -0.51
C ARG A 308 -5.09 -17.26 0.16
N ALA A 309 -5.88 -18.30 0.00
CA ALA A 309 -5.57 -19.62 0.51
C ALA A 309 -4.22 -20.14 -0.05
N ILE A 310 -3.96 -19.93 -1.33
CA ILE A 310 -2.69 -20.28 -1.97
C ILE A 310 -1.56 -19.34 -1.50
N GLY A 311 -1.77 -18.02 -1.59
CA GLY A 311 -0.74 -17.02 -1.30
C GLY A 311 -0.27 -17.01 0.16
N ASN A 312 -1.11 -17.47 1.09
CA ASN A 312 -0.83 -17.52 2.53
C ASN A 312 -0.49 -18.93 3.03
N SER A 313 -0.56 -19.95 2.19
CA SER A 313 -0.16 -21.31 2.57
C SER A 313 1.34 -21.39 2.84
N LEU A 314 1.73 -21.66 4.09
CA LEU A 314 3.13 -21.86 4.47
C LEU A 314 3.79 -22.94 3.61
N LEU A 315 3.04 -24.00 3.29
CA LEU A 315 3.52 -25.12 2.49
C LEU A 315 3.77 -24.73 1.03
N VAL A 316 2.90 -23.88 0.46
CA VAL A 316 3.08 -23.33 -0.90
C VAL A 316 4.26 -22.34 -0.91
N LYS A 317 4.29 -21.37 0.02
CA LYS A 317 5.33 -20.34 0.10
C LYS A 317 6.73 -20.93 0.27
N SER A 318 6.88 -21.98 1.11
CA SER A 318 8.14 -22.69 1.28
C SER A 318 8.53 -23.49 0.03
N SER A 319 7.57 -23.97 -0.78
CA SER A 319 7.90 -24.61 -2.05
C SER A 319 8.43 -23.62 -3.10
N TRP A 320 7.93 -22.40 -3.09
CA TRP A 320 8.46 -21.33 -3.96
C TRP A 320 9.90 -20.97 -3.58
N TYR A 321 10.19 -20.81 -2.29
CA TYR A 321 11.54 -20.59 -1.78
C TYR A 321 12.48 -21.74 -2.16
N GLY A 322 12.03 -22.99 -1.96
CA GLY A 322 12.79 -24.20 -2.27
C GLY A 322 12.86 -24.53 -3.76
N GLU A 323 12.34 -23.70 -4.67
CA GLU A 323 12.32 -23.93 -6.11
C GLU A 323 11.67 -25.28 -6.51
N ASP A 324 10.68 -25.71 -5.71
CA ASP A 324 9.87 -26.91 -5.97
C ASP A 324 8.56 -26.55 -6.67
N PRO A 325 8.37 -26.88 -7.97
CA PRO A 325 7.13 -26.62 -8.69
C PRO A 325 6.04 -27.60 -8.27
N ASN A 326 5.58 -27.52 -7.04
CA ASN A 326 4.65 -28.47 -6.43
C ASN A 326 3.19 -28.05 -6.68
N TRP A 327 2.66 -28.36 -7.85
CA TRP A 327 1.28 -28.07 -8.20
C TRP A 327 0.26 -28.74 -7.25
N GLY A 328 0.62 -29.89 -6.62
CA GLY A 328 -0.23 -30.57 -5.64
C GLY A 328 -0.52 -29.68 -4.43
N ARG A 329 0.46 -28.90 -3.95
CA ARG A 329 0.26 -27.92 -2.87
C ARG A 329 -0.65 -26.76 -3.29
N LEU A 330 -0.61 -26.35 -4.58
CA LEU A 330 -1.52 -25.33 -5.12
C LEU A 330 -2.97 -25.87 -5.16
N ALA A 331 -3.15 -27.10 -5.64
CA ALA A 331 -4.46 -27.75 -5.70
C ALA A 331 -5.04 -27.96 -4.29
N ASP A 332 -4.24 -28.42 -3.34
CA ASP A 332 -4.63 -28.59 -1.93
C ASP A 332 -5.10 -27.26 -1.32
N ALA A 333 -4.28 -26.20 -1.47
CA ALA A 333 -4.60 -24.86 -0.98
C ALA A 333 -5.89 -24.30 -1.62
N ALA A 334 -6.09 -24.51 -2.91
CA ALA A 334 -7.32 -24.15 -3.59
C ALA A 334 -8.53 -24.94 -3.05
N GLY A 335 -8.35 -26.22 -2.75
CA GLY A 335 -9.39 -27.12 -2.27
C GLY A 335 -9.91 -26.74 -0.87
N TYR A 336 -9.00 -26.45 0.10
CA TYR A 336 -9.43 -26.08 1.45
C TYR A 336 -10.01 -24.64 1.53
N ALA A 337 -9.95 -23.86 0.47
CA ALA A 337 -10.68 -22.60 0.38
C ALA A 337 -12.22 -22.80 0.42
N ARG A 338 -12.70 -24.02 0.16
CA ARG A 338 -14.13 -24.42 0.30
C ARG A 338 -15.09 -23.57 -0.53
N THR A 339 -14.73 -23.34 -1.79
CA THR A 339 -15.54 -22.59 -2.77
C THR A 339 -16.35 -23.49 -3.69
N GLY A 340 -16.34 -24.82 -3.46
CA GLY A 340 -16.99 -25.78 -4.34
C GLY A 340 -16.26 -26.00 -5.66
N LEU A 341 -14.93 -25.99 -5.60
CA LEU A 341 -14.05 -26.35 -6.72
C LEU A 341 -14.33 -27.78 -7.19
N ASP A 342 -14.32 -28.00 -8.51
CA ASP A 342 -14.43 -29.29 -9.16
C ASP A 342 -13.06 -29.72 -9.69
N GLU A 343 -12.45 -30.74 -9.09
CA GLU A 343 -11.12 -31.22 -9.46
C GLU A 343 -11.04 -31.60 -10.95
N ALA A 344 -12.10 -32.20 -11.51
CA ALA A 344 -12.13 -32.62 -12.90
C ALA A 344 -12.13 -31.47 -13.91
N LYS A 345 -12.33 -30.23 -13.45
CA LYS A 345 -12.33 -29.00 -14.26
C LYS A 345 -11.11 -28.12 -14.03
N LEU A 346 -10.28 -28.47 -13.04
CA LEU A 346 -9.17 -27.63 -12.62
C LEU A 346 -8.02 -27.68 -13.63
N ASP A 347 -7.59 -26.50 -14.10
CA ASP A 347 -6.34 -26.31 -14.80
C ASP A 347 -5.35 -25.56 -13.93
N ILE A 348 -4.06 -25.93 -13.94
CA ILE A 348 -2.98 -25.27 -13.21
C ILE A 348 -1.81 -25.01 -14.15
N TYR A 349 -1.25 -23.80 -14.08
CA TYR A 349 -0.12 -23.38 -14.90
C TYR A 349 0.98 -22.74 -14.03
N TYR A 350 2.23 -22.90 -14.49
CA TYR A 350 3.38 -22.09 -14.09
C TYR A 350 3.73 -21.19 -15.27
N ASP A 351 3.53 -19.87 -15.14
CA ASP A 351 3.43 -18.94 -16.26
C ASP A 351 2.42 -19.48 -17.30
N ASP A 352 2.84 -19.70 -18.56
CA ASP A 352 1.97 -20.26 -19.59
C ASP A 352 2.11 -21.79 -19.75
N ILE A 353 2.89 -22.45 -18.89
CA ILE A 353 3.18 -23.88 -19.02
C ILE A 353 2.21 -24.69 -18.17
N PRO A 354 1.34 -25.52 -18.77
CA PRO A 354 0.35 -26.28 -18.02
C PRO A 354 1.00 -27.39 -17.18
N ALA A 355 0.54 -27.49 -15.92
CA ALA A 355 0.89 -28.54 -14.98
C ALA A 355 -0.24 -29.55 -14.81
N VAL A 356 -1.48 -29.06 -14.89
CA VAL A 356 -2.72 -29.85 -14.81
C VAL A 356 -3.69 -29.30 -15.85
N LEU A 357 -4.38 -30.15 -16.60
CA LEU A 357 -5.48 -29.78 -17.49
C LEU A 357 -6.66 -30.71 -17.25
N GLY A 358 -7.83 -30.15 -16.95
CA GLY A 358 -9.04 -30.90 -16.65
C GLY A 358 -8.80 -31.93 -15.54
N GLY A 359 -8.11 -31.57 -14.50
CA GLY A 359 -7.75 -32.42 -13.37
C GLY A 359 -6.64 -33.46 -13.65
N LYS A 360 -6.09 -33.50 -14.86
CA LYS A 360 -5.07 -34.50 -15.26
C LYS A 360 -3.68 -33.87 -15.22
N PRO A 361 -2.72 -34.42 -14.48
CA PRO A 361 -1.35 -33.92 -14.42
C PRO A 361 -0.60 -34.17 -15.74
N LEU A 362 0.34 -33.28 -16.08
CA LEU A 362 1.19 -33.29 -17.26
C LEU A 362 2.67 -33.39 -16.84
N PRO A 363 3.12 -34.55 -16.33
CA PRO A 363 4.46 -34.70 -15.74
C PRO A 363 5.61 -34.46 -16.73
N GLU A 364 5.37 -34.58 -18.02
CA GLU A 364 6.31 -34.28 -19.11
C GLU A 364 6.78 -32.83 -19.11
N ASN A 365 5.97 -31.87 -18.59
CA ASN A 365 6.31 -30.48 -18.52
C ASN A 365 7.13 -30.13 -17.26
N LYS A 366 7.39 -31.07 -16.37
CA LYS A 366 8.10 -30.81 -15.08
C LYS A 366 9.47 -30.15 -15.27
N PRO A 367 10.30 -30.46 -16.26
CA PRO A 367 11.56 -29.75 -16.47
C PRO A 367 11.36 -28.24 -16.73
N GLN A 368 10.27 -27.85 -17.40
CA GLN A 368 9.94 -26.46 -17.73
C GLN A 368 9.44 -25.72 -16.47
N TRP A 369 8.56 -26.32 -15.67
CA TRP A 369 8.11 -25.72 -14.39
C TRP A 369 9.27 -25.43 -13.45
N LYS A 370 10.29 -26.34 -13.41
CA LYS A 370 11.52 -26.14 -12.63
C LYS A 370 12.32 -24.92 -13.08
N GLN A 371 12.24 -24.51 -14.34
CA GLN A 371 12.88 -23.28 -14.78
C GLN A 371 12.08 -22.05 -14.38
N VAL A 372 10.74 -22.12 -14.46
CA VAL A 372 9.87 -21.01 -14.05
C VAL A 372 10.08 -20.65 -12.59
N VAL A 373 10.04 -21.63 -11.68
CA VAL A 373 10.13 -21.34 -10.21
C VAL A 373 11.52 -20.88 -9.74
N LYS A 374 12.55 -20.93 -10.61
CA LYS A 374 13.87 -20.32 -10.34
C LYS A 374 13.87 -18.80 -10.48
N ALA A 375 12.93 -18.25 -11.24
CA ALA A 375 12.83 -16.81 -11.43
C ALA A 375 12.46 -16.11 -10.12
N ALA A 376 13.01 -14.90 -9.91
CA ALA A 376 12.62 -14.05 -8.79
C ALA A 376 11.16 -13.58 -8.90
N ARG A 377 10.58 -13.62 -10.11
CA ARG A 377 9.18 -13.32 -10.38
C ARG A 377 8.63 -14.33 -11.36
N PHE A 378 7.47 -14.90 -11.04
CA PHE A 378 6.71 -15.82 -11.90
C PHE A 378 5.23 -15.81 -11.54
N ALA A 379 4.38 -16.43 -12.35
CA ALA A 379 2.96 -16.60 -12.07
C ALA A 379 2.61 -18.08 -11.81
N VAL A 380 1.62 -18.29 -10.94
CA VAL A 380 0.85 -19.52 -10.86
C VAL A 380 -0.60 -19.17 -11.19
N ARG A 381 -1.15 -19.80 -12.22
CA ARG A 381 -2.51 -19.54 -12.68
C ARG A 381 -3.37 -20.78 -12.51
N LEU A 382 -4.53 -20.62 -11.89
CA LEU A 382 -5.53 -21.66 -11.77
C LEU A 382 -6.80 -21.21 -12.51
N ASN A 383 -7.24 -22.00 -13.49
CA ASN A 383 -8.54 -21.83 -14.13
C ASN A 383 -9.50 -22.89 -13.57
N LEU A 384 -10.58 -22.41 -12.97
CA LEU A 384 -11.58 -23.29 -12.32
C LEU A 384 -12.62 -23.84 -13.30
N ASN A 385 -12.79 -23.22 -14.47
CA ASN A 385 -13.79 -23.56 -15.48
C ASN A 385 -15.24 -23.65 -14.92
N LEU A 386 -15.59 -22.74 -13.98
CA LEU A 386 -16.90 -22.69 -13.29
C LEU A 386 -17.69 -21.41 -13.56
N GLY A 387 -17.06 -20.39 -14.19
CA GLY A 387 -17.64 -19.08 -14.47
C GLY A 387 -16.61 -18.16 -15.14
N ASP A 388 -16.80 -16.83 -15.02
CA ASP A 388 -15.98 -15.83 -15.69
C ASP A 388 -15.20 -14.91 -14.70
N ALA A 389 -15.47 -15.07 -13.40
CA ALA A 389 -14.86 -14.23 -12.40
C ALA A 389 -13.38 -14.56 -12.20
N LYS A 390 -12.60 -13.52 -11.90
CA LYS A 390 -11.16 -13.62 -11.71
C LYS A 390 -10.67 -12.77 -10.57
N PHE A 391 -9.51 -13.13 -10.02
CA PHE A 391 -8.78 -12.38 -9.02
C PHE A 391 -7.28 -12.65 -9.14
N ARG A 392 -6.44 -11.64 -8.88
CA ARG A 392 -4.99 -11.76 -8.83
C ARG A 392 -4.48 -11.29 -7.48
N LEU A 393 -3.60 -12.09 -6.86
CA LEU A 393 -2.87 -11.74 -5.65
C LEU A 393 -1.36 -11.76 -5.95
N LEU A 394 -0.64 -10.71 -5.60
CA LEU A 394 0.82 -10.75 -5.56
C LEU A 394 1.24 -11.25 -4.18
N ALA A 395 1.90 -12.40 -4.15
CA ALA A 395 2.35 -13.03 -2.91
C ALA A 395 3.88 -13.16 -2.88
N ALA A 396 4.44 -13.27 -1.69
CA ALA A 396 5.87 -13.54 -1.49
C ALA A 396 6.10 -15.00 -1.09
N ASP A 397 7.31 -15.52 -1.31
CA ASP A 397 7.77 -16.78 -0.73
C ASP A 397 7.99 -16.66 0.79
N LEU A 398 8.28 -17.79 1.45
CA LEU A 398 8.66 -17.85 2.86
C LEU A 398 10.08 -18.41 2.97
N THR A 399 10.99 -17.59 3.50
CA THR A 399 12.41 -17.90 3.62
C THR A 399 12.84 -18.18 5.06
N ASP A 400 13.96 -18.86 5.24
CA ASP A 400 14.64 -18.95 6.54
C ASP A 400 15.11 -17.56 7.01
N GLY A 401 15.41 -16.67 6.07
CA GLY A 401 15.74 -15.27 6.34
C GLY A 401 14.62 -14.52 7.02
N TYR A 402 13.35 -14.72 6.63
CA TYR A 402 12.18 -14.13 7.28
C TYR A 402 12.09 -14.57 8.76
N VAL A 403 12.20 -15.87 9.00
CA VAL A 403 12.17 -16.42 10.37
C VAL A 403 13.32 -15.90 11.23
N ASN A 404 14.53 -15.86 10.67
CA ASN A 404 15.70 -15.35 11.38
C ASN A 404 15.63 -13.85 11.69
N TYR A 405 15.05 -13.05 10.79
CA TYR A 405 14.85 -11.62 10.97
C TYR A 405 13.90 -11.35 12.16
N ASN A 406 12.81 -12.12 12.25
CA ASN A 406 11.77 -11.93 13.26
C ASN A 406 12.04 -12.59 14.61
N LYS A 407 13.23 -13.20 14.84
CA LYS A 407 13.62 -13.78 16.14
C LYS A 407 13.98 -12.74 17.20
N SER A 408 14.28 -11.52 16.83
CA SER A 408 14.96 -10.54 17.70
C SER A 408 14.28 -9.16 17.72
N GLU A 409 13.04 -9.04 17.30
CA GLU A 409 12.30 -7.79 17.41
C GLU A 409 11.68 -7.54 18.79
#